data_70f900523a27b16f52b81341ceb436d6
#
_entry.id   70f900523a27b16f52b81341ceb436d6
#
_cell.length_a   1.000
_cell.length_b   1.000
_cell.length_c   1.000
_cell.angle_alpha   90.00
_cell.angle_beta   90.00
_cell.angle_gamma   90.00
#
_symmetry.space_group_name_H-M   'P 1'
#
loop_
_entity.id
_entity.type
_entity.pdbx_description
1 polymer ?
#
loop_
_entity_poly.entity_id
_entity_poly.type
_entity_poly.pdbx_seq_one_letter_code
_entity_poly.pdbx_strand_id
1 'polypeptide(L)'
;IKLAMNLFSTLLGLVLSALLLLWTSGLGSAPGGPTTLGVYLPGNWPAPFGIVLVLDHLAALMLLLTSVVALASIVFAASRWHRAGVLYHALFQFQLMGLAGAFLTADVFNLFVFFEIMLAASYGLLLHGSGRARVQAGLHYIAINLAASSLFLVGVSMLYGITGTLNMADLARAIPLVAPGDRGLLHSALGILATAFLIK
;
A
#
# COMPACT_ATOMS: atom_id res chain seq x y z
N ILE A 1 -21.83 17.80 -5.32
CA ILE A 1 -21.85 16.39 -5.73
C ILE A 1 -20.50 15.73 -5.41
N LYS A 2 -19.34 16.18 -5.96
CA LYS A 2 -18.02 15.54 -5.76
C LYS A 2 -17.63 15.38 -4.27
N LEU A 3 -17.83 16.42 -3.46
CA LEU A 3 -17.53 16.36 -2.02
C LEU A 3 -18.42 15.33 -1.30
N ALA A 4 -19.72 15.33 -1.59
CA ALA A 4 -20.65 14.38 -0.99
C ALA A 4 -20.32 12.93 -1.34
N MET A 5 -19.96 12.66 -2.61
CA MET A 5 -19.53 11.34 -3.05
C MET A 5 -18.24 10.90 -2.33
N ASN A 6 -17.27 11.82 -2.18
CA ASN A 6 -16.01 11.54 -1.50
C ASN A 6 -16.22 11.25 0.00
N LEU A 7 -17.04 12.07 0.67
CA LEU A 7 -17.42 11.85 2.07
C LEU A 7 -18.14 10.51 2.25
N PHE A 8 -19.09 10.20 1.37
CA PHE A 8 -19.79 8.92 1.40
C PHE A 8 -18.85 7.73 1.22
N SER A 9 -17.95 7.79 0.22
CA SER A 9 -16.95 6.74 -0.01
C SER A 9 -16.01 6.56 1.18
N THR A 10 -15.55 7.65 1.79
CA THR A 10 -14.65 7.62 2.95
C THR A 10 -15.36 7.07 4.19
N LEU A 11 -16.62 7.45 4.42
CA LEU A 11 -17.45 6.89 5.50
C LEU A 11 -17.71 5.40 5.30
N LEU A 12 -18.04 5.00 4.07
CA LEU A 12 -18.22 3.58 3.74
C LEU A 12 -16.92 2.79 3.99
N GLY A 13 -15.77 3.34 3.61
CA GLY A 13 -14.45 2.76 3.90
C GLY A 13 -14.20 2.59 5.40
N LEU A 14 -14.59 3.59 6.21
CA LEU A 14 -14.49 3.52 7.67
C LEU A 14 -15.37 2.40 8.25
N VAL A 15 -16.62 2.31 7.81
CA VAL A 15 -17.53 1.26 8.28
C VAL A 15 -17.02 -0.12 7.89
N LEU A 16 -16.58 -0.29 6.63
CA LEU A 16 -16.03 -1.56 6.15
C LEU A 16 -14.77 -1.96 6.91
N SER A 17 -13.83 -1.04 7.14
CA SER A 17 -12.59 -1.34 7.88
C SER A 17 -12.89 -1.70 9.35
N ALA A 18 -13.88 -1.06 9.98
CA ALA A 18 -14.33 -1.44 11.32
C ALA A 18 -14.94 -2.85 11.34
N LEU A 19 -15.79 -3.19 10.36
CA LEU A 19 -16.36 -4.54 10.24
C LEU A 19 -15.27 -5.60 9.98
N LEU A 20 -14.29 -5.30 9.13
CA LEU A 20 -13.16 -6.20 8.89
C LEU A 20 -12.31 -6.41 10.15
N LEU A 21 -12.09 -5.36 10.95
CA LEU A 21 -11.39 -5.49 12.23
C LEU A 21 -12.18 -6.33 13.24
N LEU A 22 -13.49 -6.15 13.33
CA LEU A 22 -14.35 -6.97 14.18
C LEU A 22 -14.34 -8.44 13.71
N TRP A 23 -14.34 -8.67 12.42
CA TRP A 23 -14.28 -10.01 11.85
C TRP A 23 -12.93 -10.71 12.16
N THR A 24 -11.80 -10.01 11.98
CA THR A 24 -10.46 -10.57 12.26
C THR A 24 -10.18 -10.71 13.75
N SER A 25 -10.84 -9.93 14.63
CA SER A 25 -10.69 -10.04 16.09
C SER A 25 -11.42 -11.23 16.69
N GLY A 26 -12.23 -11.96 15.90
CA GLY A 26 -13.01 -13.09 16.39
C GLY A 26 -14.15 -12.71 17.35
N LEU A 27 -14.54 -11.44 17.39
CA LEU A 27 -15.72 -10.99 18.13
C LEU A 27 -16.98 -11.62 17.50
N GLY A 28 -17.37 -12.77 17.99
CA GLY A 28 -18.46 -13.63 17.46
C GLY A 28 -18.05 -15.10 17.37
N SER A 29 -16.76 -15.41 17.53
CA SER A 29 -16.24 -16.77 17.70
C SER A 29 -16.12 -17.12 19.18
N ALA A 30 -16.09 -18.40 19.51
CA ALA A 30 -15.91 -18.85 20.89
C ALA A 30 -14.62 -18.24 21.51
N PRO A 31 -14.59 -17.89 22.79
CA PRO A 31 -13.42 -17.36 23.47
C PRO A 31 -12.20 -18.28 23.26
N GLY A 32 -11.10 -17.74 22.71
CA GLY A 32 -9.89 -18.51 22.40
C GLY A 32 -9.84 -19.16 21.00
N GLY A 33 -10.80 -18.85 20.11
CA GLY A 33 -10.75 -19.27 18.71
C GLY A 33 -9.57 -18.60 17.95
N PRO A 34 -9.06 -19.25 16.88
CA PRO A 34 -7.98 -18.69 16.07
C PRO A 34 -8.45 -17.37 15.43
N THR A 35 -7.54 -16.39 15.37
CA THR A 35 -7.76 -15.15 14.60
C THR A 35 -8.07 -15.52 13.15
N THR A 36 -9.17 -14.97 12.62
CA THR A 36 -9.58 -15.27 11.25
C THR A 36 -8.66 -14.57 10.26
N LEU A 37 -8.04 -15.34 9.37
CA LEU A 37 -7.22 -14.86 8.27
C LEU A 37 -8.05 -14.86 6.99
N GLY A 38 -8.23 -13.71 6.36
CA GLY A 38 -8.87 -13.60 5.06
C GLY A 38 -7.83 -13.71 3.95
N VAL A 39 -8.03 -14.63 3.02
CA VAL A 39 -7.20 -14.75 1.82
C VAL A 39 -8.07 -14.60 0.59
N TYR A 40 -7.69 -13.69 -0.31
CA TYR A 40 -8.38 -13.48 -1.57
C TYR A 40 -7.40 -13.59 -2.73
N LEU A 41 -7.73 -14.41 -3.70
CA LEU A 41 -6.97 -14.66 -4.92
C LEU A 41 -7.70 -14.04 -6.12
N PRO A 42 -7.33 -12.83 -6.57
CA PRO A 42 -7.91 -12.22 -7.76
C PRO A 42 -7.75 -13.12 -8.98
N GLY A 43 -8.86 -13.45 -9.65
CA GLY A 43 -8.86 -14.36 -10.79
C GLY A 43 -8.59 -15.84 -10.46
N ASN A 44 -8.50 -16.21 -9.18
CA ASN A 44 -8.24 -17.57 -8.69
C ASN A 44 -6.95 -18.19 -9.23
N TRP A 45 -5.92 -17.37 -9.46
CA TRP A 45 -4.60 -17.85 -9.86
C TRP A 45 -3.76 -18.18 -8.62
N PRO A 46 -3.14 -19.37 -8.57
CA PRO A 46 -2.29 -19.76 -7.45
C PRO A 46 -0.96 -19.00 -7.45
N ALA A 47 -0.33 -18.86 -6.29
CA ALA A 47 1.06 -18.45 -6.18
C ALA A 47 1.97 -19.47 -6.92
N PRO A 48 3.09 -19.06 -7.51
CA PRO A 48 3.71 -17.73 -7.47
C PRO A 48 3.21 -16.76 -8.53
N PHE A 49 2.30 -17.16 -9.43
CA PHE A 49 1.86 -16.35 -10.57
C PHE A 49 0.67 -15.44 -10.26
N GLY A 50 -0.13 -15.77 -9.24
CA GLY A 50 -1.29 -14.99 -8.82
C GLY A 50 -0.94 -13.98 -7.74
N ILE A 51 -1.55 -12.80 -7.82
CA ILE A 51 -1.55 -11.83 -6.73
C ILE A 51 -2.39 -12.37 -5.59
N VAL A 52 -1.88 -12.27 -4.36
CA VAL A 52 -2.60 -12.69 -3.15
C VAL A 52 -2.85 -11.45 -2.29
N LEU A 53 -4.11 -11.26 -1.90
CA LEU A 53 -4.47 -10.29 -0.88
C LEU A 53 -4.76 -11.03 0.42
N VAL A 54 -4.20 -10.52 1.51
CA VAL A 54 -4.33 -11.11 2.84
C VAL A 54 -4.85 -10.07 3.81
N LEU A 55 -5.90 -10.42 4.51
CA LEU A 55 -6.47 -9.63 5.59
C LEU A 55 -6.15 -10.34 6.90
N ASP A 56 -5.21 -9.82 7.64
CA ASP A 56 -4.92 -10.17 9.02
C ASP A 56 -5.40 -9.08 9.98
N HIS A 57 -5.20 -9.29 11.27
CA HIS A 57 -5.61 -8.32 12.29
C HIS A 57 -4.85 -7.00 12.17
N LEU A 58 -3.55 -7.04 11.81
CA LEU A 58 -2.73 -5.85 11.62
C LEU A 58 -3.20 -5.05 10.41
N ALA A 59 -3.42 -5.71 9.27
CA ALA A 59 -3.95 -5.08 8.06
C ALA A 59 -5.31 -4.41 8.33
N ALA A 60 -6.22 -5.10 9.02
CA ALA A 60 -7.53 -4.55 9.40
C ALA A 60 -7.41 -3.31 10.29
N LEU A 61 -6.50 -3.32 11.27
CA LEU A 61 -6.22 -2.19 12.14
C LEU A 61 -5.65 -1.00 11.35
N MET A 62 -4.73 -1.24 10.43
CA MET A 62 -4.13 -0.20 9.58
C MET A 62 -5.16 0.40 8.61
N LEU A 63 -6.07 -0.41 8.06
CA LEU A 63 -7.19 0.07 7.25
C LEU A 63 -8.13 0.97 8.06
N LEU A 64 -8.45 0.58 9.30
CA LEU A 64 -9.29 1.41 10.18
C LEU A 64 -8.60 2.74 10.51
N LEU A 65 -7.34 2.71 10.91
CA LEU A 65 -6.56 3.91 11.19
C LEU A 65 -6.53 4.85 9.98
N THR A 66 -6.25 4.30 8.79
CA THR A 66 -6.24 5.06 7.54
C THR A 66 -7.60 5.71 7.28
N SER A 67 -8.70 4.98 7.47
CA SER A 67 -10.05 5.48 7.25
C SER A 67 -10.44 6.60 8.21
N VAL A 68 -10.02 6.51 9.49
CA VAL A 68 -10.23 7.57 10.49
C VAL A 68 -9.48 8.84 10.10
N VAL A 69 -8.18 8.71 9.74
CA VAL A 69 -7.36 9.85 9.31
C VAL A 69 -7.89 10.45 8.01
N ALA A 70 -8.34 9.60 7.08
CA ALA A 70 -8.94 10.05 5.82
C ALA A 70 -10.22 10.85 6.06
N LEU A 71 -11.09 10.39 6.97
CA LEU A 71 -12.31 11.13 7.31
C LEU A 71 -11.99 12.48 7.92
N ALA A 72 -11.07 12.55 8.86
CA ALA A 72 -10.61 13.82 9.45
C ALA A 72 -10.04 14.76 8.37
N SER A 73 -9.23 14.23 7.45
CA SER A 73 -8.60 14.97 6.37
C SER A 73 -9.61 15.54 5.37
N ILE A 74 -10.61 14.74 4.96
CA ILE A 74 -11.62 15.22 4.01
C ILE A 74 -12.56 16.25 4.65
N VAL A 75 -12.91 16.08 5.93
CA VAL A 75 -13.71 17.06 6.69
C VAL A 75 -12.94 18.39 6.79
N PHE A 76 -11.66 18.36 7.12
CA PHE A 76 -10.81 19.54 7.12
C PHE A 76 -10.74 20.19 5.73
N ALA A 77 -10.51 19.44 4.68
CA ALA A 77 -10.44 19.95 3.32
C ALA A 77 -11.78 20.51 2.81
N ALA A 78 -12.90 20.02 3.34
CA ALA A 78 -14.24 20.46 2.96
C ALA A 78 -14.48 21.95 3.26
N SER A 79 -13.77 22.53 4.24
CA SER A 79 -13.88 23.94 4.57
C SER A 79 -13.50 24.87 3.39
N ARG A 80 -12.41 24.57 2.69
CA ARG A 80 -11.93 25.40 1.58
C ARG A 80 -11.01 24.69 0.57
N TRP A 81 -10.13 23.81 1.06
CA TRP A 81 -9.00 23.28 0.32
C TRP A 81 -9.39 22.45 -0.92
N HIS A 82 -10.47 21.68 -0.85
CA HIS A 82 -10.95 20.84 -1.95
C HIS A 82 -11.32 21.65 -3.21
N ARG A 83 -11.53 22.98 -3.10
CA ARG A 83 -11.86 23.87 -4.22
C ARG A 83 -10.66 24.44 -4.94
N ALA A 84 -9.46 24.27 -4.40
CA ALA A 84 -8.22 24.82 -4.99
C ALA A 84 -7.82 24.14 -6.32
N GLY A 85 -8.43 23.00 -6.67
CA GLY A 85 -8.22 22.31 -7.93
C GLY A 85 -9.28 21.25 -8.21
N VAL A 86 -9.41 20.87 -9.48
CA VAL A 86 -10.51 20.02 -9.99
C VAL A 86 -10.35 18.54 -9.59
N LEU A 87 -9.09 18.07 -9.47
CA LEU A 87 -8.74 16.65 -9.31
C LEU A 87 -8.62 16.20 -7.85
N TYR A 88 -8.78 17.11 -6.87
CA TYR A 88 -8.58 16.80 -5.45
C TYR A 88 -9.28 15.49 -5.02
N HIS A 89 -10.57 15.38 -5.32
CA HIS A 89 -11.37 14.23 -4.87
C HIS A 89 -10.94 12.91 -5.48
N ALA A 90 -10.56 12.91 -6.76
CA ALA A 90 -10.07 11.71 -7.43
C ALA A 90 -8.70 11.29 -6.86
N LEU A 91 -7.77 12.23 -6.75
CA LEU A 91 -6.43 11.97 -6.18
C LEU A 91 -6.51 11.48 -4.74
N PHE A 92 -7.42 12.05 -3.94
CA PHE A 92 -7.65 11.61 -2.57
C PHE A 92 -8.11 10.15 -2.51
N GLN A 93 -9.02 9.72 -3.37
CA GLN A 93 -9.48 8.33 -3.43
C GLN A 93 -8.39 7.39 -3.97
N PHE A 94 -7.58 7.82 -4.95
CA PHE A 94 -6.40 7.05 -5.39
C PHE A 94 -5.36 6.89 -4.28
N GLN A 95 -5.16 7.92 -3.46
CA GLN A 95 -4.29 7.82 -2.28
C GLN A 95 -4.79 6.76 -1.31
N LEU A 96 -6.08 6.73 -1.00
CA LEU A 96 -6.69 5.72 -0.12
C LEU A 96 -6.63 4.32 -0.73
N MET A 97 -6.84 4.19 -2.04
CA MET A 97 -6.72 2.93 -2.75
C MET A 97 -5.30 2.36 -2.66
N GLY A 98 -4.28 3.20 -2.89
CA GLY A 98 -2.87 2.79 -2.77
C GLY A 98 -2.52 2.32 -1.34
N LEU A 99 -2.97 3.07 -0.33
CA LEU A 99 -2.77 2.69 1.08
C LEU A 99 -3.47 1.37 1.42
N ALA A 100 -4.74 1.22 1.05
CA ALA A 100 -5.50 0.00 1.34
C ALA A 100 -4.89 -1.22 0.64
N GLY A 101 -4.48 -1.07 -0.63
CA GLY A 101 -3.83 -2.13 -1.38
C GLY A 101 -2.47 -2.52 -0.78
N ALA A 102 -1.68 -1.55 -0.33
CA ALA A 102 -0.39 -1.81 0.32
C ALA A 102 -0.53 -2.60 1.63
N PHE A 103 -1.60 -2.36 2.41
CA PHE A 103 -1.85 -3.11 3.65
C PHE A 103 -2.43 -4.51 3.41
N LEU A 104 -3.10 -4.72 2.29
CA LEU A 104 -3.74 -6.01 1.99
C LEU A 104 -2.86 -6.93 1.15
N THR A 105 -1.86 -6.42 0.44
CA THR A 105 -1.07 -7.27 -0.46
C THR A 105 -0.14 -8.22 0.27
N ALA A 106 -0.05 -9.45 -0.21
CA ALA A 106 0.93 -10.45 0.21
C ALA A 106 1.96 -10.76 -0.90
N ASP A 107 2.11 -9.86 -1.87
CA ASP A 107 3.06 -9.97 -2.97
C ASP A 107 3.92 -8.71 -3.06
N VAL A 108 5.25 -8.88 -3.15
CA VAL A 108 6.21 -7.76 -3.11
C VAL A 108 6.12 -6.88 -4.37
N PHE A 109 5.85 -7.47 -5.53
CA PHE A 109 5.67 -6.67 -6.75
C PHE A 109 4.36 -5.89 -6.72
N ASN A 110 3.30 -6.53 -6.25
CA ASN A 110 2.01 -5.86 -6.10
C ASN A 110 2.07 -4.74 -5.03
N LEU A 111 2.89 -4.90 -3.98
CA LEU A 111 3.20 -3.83 -3.03
C LEU A 111 3.84 -2.63 -3.73
N PHE A 112 4.78 -2.87 -4.65
CA PHE A 112 5.36 -1.81 -5.49
C PHE A 112 4.28 -1.08 -6.29
N VAL A 113 3.37 -1.81 -6.94
CA VAL A 113 2.28 -1.20 -7.73
C VAL A 113 1.40 -0.29 -6.88
N PHE A 114 1.02 -0.72 -5.67
CA PHE A 114 0.22 0.11 -4.77
C PHE A 114 1.00 1.33 -4.24
N PHE A 115 2.30 1.19 -4.01
CA PHE A 115 3.16 2.33 -3.68
C PHE A 115 3.22 3.34 -4.82
N GLU A 116 3.32 2.91 -6.07
CA GLU A 116 3.33 3.82 -7.22
C GLU A 116 1.99 4.55 -7.38
N ILE A 117 0.86 3.87 -7.19
CA ILE A 117 -0.47 4.50 -7.19
C ILE A 117 -0.56 5.55 -6.07
N MET A 118 -0.14 5.20 -4.87
CA MET A 118 -0.12 6.10 -3.71
C MET A 118 0.78 7.31 -3.96
N LEU A 119 1.99 7.11 -4.49
CA LEU A 119 2.94 8.17 -4.79
C LEU A 119 2.43 9.09 -5.90
N ALA A 120 1.90 8.53 -7.01
CA ALA A 120 1.32 9.32 -8.08
C ALA A 120 0.17 10.23 -7.58
N ALA A 121 -0.70 9.68 -6.73
CA ALA A 121 -1.76 10.45 -6.08
C ALA A 121 -1.18 11.53 -5.16
N SER A 122 -0.16 11.20 -4.36
CA SER A 122 0.49 12.14 -3.45
C SER A 122 1.18 13.29 -4.19
N TYR A 123 1.79 13.03 -5.35
CA TYR A 123 2.37 14.08 -6.20
C TYR A 123 1.31 15.07 -6.67
N GLY A 124 0.17 14.56 -7.13
CA GLY A 124 -0.94 15.41 -7.51
C GLY A 124 -1.53 16.22 -6.36
N LEU A 125 -1.65 15.61 -5.16
CA LEU A 125 -2.12 16.28 -3.96
C LEU A 125 -1.09 17.31 -3.43
N LEU A 126 0.21 17.02 -3.50
CA LEU A 126 1.28 17.93 -3.13
C LEU A 126 1.27 19.20 -4.00
N LEU A 127 1.04 19.04 -5.30
CA LEU A 127 0.99 20.14 -6.27
C LEU A 127 -0.38 20.84 -6.30
N HIS A 128 -1.37 20.35 -5.55
CA HIS A 128 -2.70 20.93 -5.46
C HIS A 128 -2.66 22.38 -4.95
N GLY A 129 -3.36 23.29 -5.62
CA GLY A 129 -3.36 24.70 -5.31
C GLY A 129 -2.23 25.51 -5.95
N SER A 130 -1.33 24.87 -6.72
CA SER A 130 -0.22 25.45 -7.51
C SER A 130 0.72 26.40 -6.72
N GLY A 131 1.64 27.05 -7.41
CA GLY A 131 2.59 28.01 -6.84
C GLY A 131 4.04 27.56 -7.02
N ARG A 132 4.94 28.51 -7.37
CA ARG A 132 6.35 28.23 -7.75
C ARG A 132 7.12 27.46 -6.67
N ALA A 133 7.01 27.88 -5.40
CA ALA A 133 7.71 27.23 -4.30
C ALA A 133 7.25 25.78 -4.10
N ARG A 134 5.95 25.53 -4.23
CA ARG A 134 5.36 24.17 -4.11
C ARG A 134 5.79 23.28 -5.25
N VAL A 135 5.81 23.78 -6.49
CA VAL A 135 6.29 23.01 -7.65
C VAL A 135 7.76 22.66 -7.49
N GLN A 136 8.60 23.60 -7.04
CA GLN A 136 10.03 23.35 -6.83
C GLN A 136 10.26 22.27 -5.74
N ALA A 137 9.58 22.36 -4.60
CA ALA A 137 9.66 21.34 -3.55
C ALA A 137 9.11 20.00 -4.03
N GLY A 138 8.00 20.01 -4.78
CA GLY A 138 7.40 18.82 -5.35
C GLY A 138 8.30 18.07 -6.33
N LEU A 139 9.08 18.78 -7.14
CA LEU A 139 10.03 18.15 -8.06
C LEU A 139 11.12 17.38 -7.33
N HIS A 140 11.67 17.91 -6.22
CA HIS A 140 12.64 17.17 -5.40
C HIS A 140 12.02 15.92 -4.79
N TYR A 141 10.81 16.02 -4.24
CA TYR A 141 10.08 14.91 -3.68
C TYR A 141 9.85 13.80 -4.73
N ILE A 142 9.39 14.17 -5.93
CA ILE A 142 9.16 13.24 -7.05
C ILE A 142 10.47 12.56 -7.47
N ALA A 143 11.56 13.33 -7.64
CA ALA A 143 12.83 12.80 -8.10
C ALA A 143 13.40 11.75 -7.11
N ILE A 144 13.37 12.04 -5.81
CA ILE A 144 13.86 11.11 -4.77
C ILE A 144 13.02 9.84 -4.75
N ASN A 145 11.69 9.96 -4.77
CA ASN A 145 10.81 8.81 -4.76
C ASN A 145 10.94 7.97 -6.04
N LEU A 146 11.13 8.59 -7.20
CA LEU A 146 11.33 7.86 -8.46
C LEU A 146 12.64 7.05 -8.44
N ALA A 147 13.73 7.63 -7.88
CA ALA A 147 14.97 6.90 -7.66
C ALA A 147 14.78 5.71 -6.70
N ALA A 148 14.06 5.91 -5.58
CA ALA A 148 13.74 4.84 -4.65
C ALA A 148 12.88 3.74 -5.29
N SER A 149 11.91 4.10 -6.15
CA SER A 149 11.10 3.15 -6.91
C SER A 149 11.93 2.32 -7.88
N SER A 150 12.90 2.94 -8.54
CA SER A 150 13.84 2.24 -9.42
C SER A 150 14.70 1.23 -8.65
N LEU A 151 15.22 1.62 -7.48
CA LEU A 151 15.96 0.72 -6.59
C LEU A 151 15.08 -0.45 -6.11
N PHE A 152 13.82 -0.16 -5.77
CA PHE A 152 12.88 -1.19 -5.36
C PHE A 152 12.71 -2.26 -6.46
N LEU A 153 12.48 -1.84 -7.71
CA LEU A 153 12.35 -2.77 -8.84
C LEU A 153 13.61 -3.60 -9.08
N VAL A 154 14.80 -3.00 -8.95
CA VAL A 154 16.07 -3.74 -9.06
C VAL A 154 16.15 -4.81 -7.98
N GLY A 155 15.88 -4.45 -6.71
CA GLY A 155 15.91 -5.40 -5.59
C GLY A 155 14.89 -6.53 -5.75
N VAL A 156 13.66 -6.22 -6.18
CA VAL A 156 12.61 -7.22 -6.46
C VAL A 156 13.02 -8.15 -7.60
N SER A 157 13.59 -7.62 -8.69
CA SER A 157 14.03 -8.42 -9.83
C SER A 157 15.14 -9.40 -9.44
N MET A 158 16.10 -8.96 -8.64
CA MET A 158 17.16 -9.83 -8.11
C MET A 158 16.58 -10.91 -7.18
N LEU A 159 15.67 -10.53 -6.30
CA LEU A 159 15.00 -11.47 -5.38
C LEU A 159 14.23 -12.54 -6.15
N TYR A 160 13.47 -12.13 -7.16
CA TYR A 160 12.73 -13.05 -8.04
C TYR A 160 13.67 -13.99 -8.81
N GLY A 161 14.78 -13.47 -9.34
CA GLY A 161 15.77 -14.28 -10.06
C GLY A 161 16.39 -15.39 -9.21
N ILE A 162 16.51 -15.20 -7.88
CA ILE A 162 17.07 -16.16 -6.95
C ILE A 162 16.00 -17.16 -6.45
N THR A 163 14.79 -16.67 -6.15
CA THR A 163 13.77 -17.44 -5.43
C THR A 163 12.65 -17.98 -6.33
N GLY A 164 12.46 -17.39 -7.52
CA GLY A 164 11.38 -17.73 -8.45
C GLY A 164 9.98 -17.31 -7.98
N THR A 165 9.87 -16.55 -6.89
CA THR A 165 8.59 -16.10 -6.33
C THR A 165 8.69 -14.69 -5.76
N LEU A 166 7.57 -13.95 -5.75
CA LEU A 166 7.41 -12.67 -5.08
C LEU A 166 6.28 -12.69 -4.04
N ASN A 167 5.62 -13.83 -3.88
CA ASN A 167 4.68 -14.04 -2.80
C ASN A 167 5.41 -14.07 -1.47
N MET A 168 4.99 -13.24 -0.50
CA MET A 168 5.71 -13.05 0.77
C MET A 168 5.76 -14.34 1.62
N ALA A 169 4.71 -15.17 1.58
CA ALA A 169 4.68 -16.44 2.30
C ALA A 169 5.62 -17.47 1.66
N ASP A 170 5.69 -17.50 0.33
CA ASP A 170 6.63 -18.37 -0.39
C ASP A 170 8.08 -17.90 -0.22
N LEU A 171 8.33 -16.60 -0.21
CA LEU A 171 9.65 -16.03 0.08
C LEU A 171 10.16 -16.45 1.46
N ALA A 172 9.29 -16.45 2.48
CA ALA A 172 9.64 -16.91 3.82
C ALA A 172 10.12 -18.38 3.85
N ARG A 173 9.66 -19.19 2.91
CA ARG A 173 10.08 -20.60 2.74
C ARG A 173 11.31 -20.72 1.83
N ALA A 174 11.38 -19.94 0.75
CA ALA A 174 12.43 -20.04 -0.26
C ALA A 174 13.77 -19.45 0.21
N ILE A 175 13.76 -18.32 0.91
CA ILE A 175 14.98 -17.62 1.35
C ILE A 175 15.92 -18.51 2.18
N PRO A 176 15.46 -19.28 3.18
CA PRO A 176 16.33 -20.18 3.94
C PRO A 176 17.00 -21.27 3.09
N LEU A 177 16.38 -21.64 1.97
CA LEU A 177 16.81 -22.73 1.08
C LEU A 177 17.78 -22.26 -0.02
N VAL A 178 18.07 -20.96 -0.11
CA VAL A 178 18.98 -20.41 -1.12
C VAL A 178 20.40 -20.98 -0.97
N ALA A 179 20.95 -21.45 -2.10
CA ALA A 179 22.27 -22.06 -2.16
C ALA A 179 23.36 -21.13 -1.60
N PRO A 180 24.40 -21.66 -0.94
CA PRO A 180 25.48 -20.83 -0.37
C PRO A 180 26.16 -19.89 -1.38
N GLY A 181 26.25 -20.31 -2.66
CA GLY A 181 26.83 -19.50 -3.75
C GLY A 181 25.99 -18.24 -4.08
N ASP A 182 24.67 -18.28 -3.88
CA ASP A 182 23.76 -17.19 -4.23
C ASP A 182 23.42 -16.28 -3.05
N ARG A 183 23.90 -16.62 -1.84
CA ARG A 183 23.62 -15.82 -0.63
C ARG A 183 24.15 -14.39 -0.72
N GLY A 184 25.28 -14.17 -1.37
CA GLY A 184 25.82 -12.83 -1.59
C GLY A 184 24.88 -11.96 -2.42
N LEU A 185 24.31 -12.54 -3.48
CA LEU A 185 23.33 -11.88 -4.33
C LEU A 185 22.01 -11.62 -3.58
N LEU A 186 21.56 -12.59 -2.77
CA LEU A 186 20.40 -12.44 -1.90
C LEU A 186 20.56 -11.27 -0.91
N HIS A 187 21.70 -11.20 -0.21
CA HIS A 187 21.97 -10.09 0.72
C HIS A 187 22.00 -8.73 0.01
N SER A 188 22.56 -8.68 -1.20
CA SER A 188 22.54 -7.47 -2.03
C SER A 188 21.13 -7.06 -2.41
N ALA A 189 20.29 -8.00 -2.84
CA ALA A 189 18.88 -7.75 -3.18
C ALA A 189 18.11 -7.19 -1.97
N LEU A 190 18.25 -7.83 -0.80
CA LEU A 190 17.61 -7.39 0.44
C LEU A 190 18.13 -6.03 0.91
N GLY A 191 19.44 -5.77 0.76
CA GLY A 191 20.06 -4.48 1.07
C GLY A 191 19.52 -3.34 0.19
N ILE A 192 19.36 -3.59 -1.11
CA ILE A 192 18.78 -2.64 -2.06
C ILE A 192 17.30 -2.36 -1.69
N LEU A 193 16.51 -3.41 -1.40
CA LEU A 193 15.13 -3.25 -0.97
C LEU A 193 15.03 -2.46 0.34
N ALA A 194 15.84 -2.79 1.34
CA ALA A 194 15.88 -2.05 2.60
C ALA A 194 16.21 -0.56 2.37
N THR A 195 17.19 -0.28 1.51
CA THR A 195 17.54 1.10 1.13
C THR A 195 16.38 1.81 0.47
N ALA A 196 15.68 1.15 -0.46
CA ALA A 196 14.49 1.72 -1.12
C ALA A 196 13.37 2.05 -0.12
N PHE A 197 13.12 1.18 0.86
CA PHE A 197 12.14 1.43 1.93
C PHE A 197 12.55 2.57 2.86
N LEU A 198 13.85 2.73 3.15
CA LEU A 198 14.35 3.80 4.01
C LEU A 198 14.32 5.18 3.34
N ILE A 199 14.37 5.23 2.00
CA ILE A 199 14.28 6.48 1.23
C ILE A 199 12.82 6.91 1.07
N LYS A 200 11.91 5.97 0.89
CA LYS A 200 10.46 6.22 0.74
C LYS A 200 9.80 6.62 2.05
#